data_58624bb8b80a913691a5baf18a1bad79
#
_entry.id   58624bb8b80a913691a5baf18a1bad79
#
_cell.length_a   1.000
_cell.length_b   1.000
_cell.length_c   1.000
_cell.angle_alpha   90.00
_cell.angle_beta   90.00
_cell.angle_gamma   90.00
#
_symmetry.space_group_name_H-M   'P 1'
#
loop_
_entity.id
_entity.type
_entity.pdbx_description
1 polymer ?
#
loop_
_entity_poly.entity_id
_entity_poly.type
_entity_poly.pdbx_seq_one_letter_code
_entity_poly.pdbx_strand_id
1 'polypeptide(L)'
;MRKRKPILGLDPNVFFLGLVSFLTDISSELIFTLMPLFLANVLGASTVIIGFISGVADSTASLLNVFSGWFSDRLGKRKYLSFVGYALSSLSKPFMLIAGTWGPIMAIRFADRVGKGIRTAPRDALVADSTAEEVRGRAFGFHRAMDTGGAALGLLAAAVVVYFVQGSVLDLQFDTYRWLIILGLIPALLALFFFIFVQEPQRQLTNATSTGGAAQRPALPGKFKILLALMFLFTLGNSSDAFLILRAQNLGNDVLMIAIMLVMFNLVYALFSTPAGIVSDKLGRRNVIVVGWAIYALVYLGFALSNEPWTIWLLWAFYGLYYGLADGVGRALVSDLVPGEARGTAFGMYNGVVGITLLPASLIAGWLWQSVNPSAPFYFGSALAVLAMLGMVLFIRR
;
A
#
# COMPACT_ATOMS: atom_id res chain seq x y z
N MET A 1 -13.57 24.57 -25.84
CA MET A 1 -12.58 24.87 -24.75
C MET A 1 -11.18 24.91 -25.36
N ARG A 2 -10.34 25.91 -24.99
CA ARG A 2 -8.92 25.96 -25.41
C ARG A 2 -8.20 24.71 -24.92
N LYS A 3 -7.62 23.89 -25.80
CA LYS A 3 -6.72 22.80 -25.42
C LYS A 3 -5.58 23.41 -24.60
N ARG A 4 -5.45 23.00 -23.35
CA ARG A 4 -4.30 23.41 -22.51
C ARG A 4 -3.01 22.92 -23.15
N LYS A 5 -1.96 23.73 -23.09
CA LYS A 5 -0.64 23.28 -23.56
C LYS A 5 -0.15 22.11 -22.71
N PRO A 6 0.39 21.06 -23.34
CA PRO A 6 0.95 19.93 -22.61
C PRO A 6 2.12 20.39 -21.69
N ILE A 7 2.21 19.78 -20.52
CA ILE A 7 3.31 19.96 -19.54
C ILE A 7 4.18 18.71 -19.61
N LEU A 8 5.45 18.86 -19.91
CA LEU A 8 6.38 17.72 -20.13
C LEU A 8 5.87 16.71 -21.18
N GLY A 9 5.10 17.18 -22.16
CA GLY A 9 4.48 16.33 -23.18
C GLY A 9 3.33 15.46 -22.69
N LEU A 10 2.77 15.74 -21.50
CA LEU A 10 1.61 15.08 -20.89
C LEU A 10 0.42 16.03 -20.83
N ASP A 11 -0.80 15.48 -20.77
CA ASP A 11 -1.98 16.27 -20.46
C ASP A 11 -1.82 16.93 -19.08
N PRO A 12 -2.20 18.21 -18.92
CA PRO A 12 -2.10 18.91 -17.64
C PRO A 12 -2.80 18.21 -16.48
N ASN A 13 -3.92 17.51 -16.72
CA ASN A 13 -4.58 16.71 -15.67
C ASN A 13 -3.67 15.59 -15.18
N VAL A 14 -2.98 14.88 -16.07
CA VAL A 14 -2.05 13.80 -15.70
C VAL A 14 -0.90 14.37 -14.89
N PHE A 15 -0.34 15.50 -15.31
CA PHE A 15 0.74 16.16 -14.57
C PHE A 15 0.30 16.58 -13.17
N PHE A 16 -0.84 17.29 -13.03
CA PHE A 16 -1.32 17.75 -11.73
C PHE A 16 -1.77 16.60 -10.83
N LEU A 17 -2.40 15.55 -11.35
CA LEU A 17 -2.74 14.35 -10.58
C LEU A 17 -1.49 13.62 -10.08
N GLY A 18 -0.44 13.52 -10.90
CA GLY A 18 0.85 13.00 -10.48
C GLY A 18 1.48 13.82 -9.37
N LEU A 19 1.48 15.16 -9.50
CA LEU A 19 2.03 16.07 -8.48
C LEU A 19 1.24 16.00 -7.17
N VAL A 20 -0.09 15.94 -7.23
CA VAL A 20 -0.95 15.76 -6.06
C VAL A 20 -0.65 14.44 -5.34
N SER A 21 -0.50 13.35 -6.10
CA SER A 21 -0.15 12.05 -5.54
C SER A 21 1.23 12.05 -4.90
N PHE A 22 2.23 12.59 -5.57
CA PHE A 22 3.59 12.78 -5.07
C PHE A 22 3.63 13.51 -3.72
N LEU A 23 2.97 14.66 -3.64
CA LEU A 23 2.92 15.47 -2.41
C LEU A 23 2.15 14.73 -1.29
N THR A 24 1.07 14.04 -1.64
CA THR A 24 0.29 13.26 -0.67
C THR A 24 1.11 12.10 -0.11
N ASP A 25 1.90 11.43 -0.94
CA ASP A 25 2.73 10.31 -0.51
C ASP A 25 3.91 10.78 0.34
N ILE A 26 4.57 11.91 0.01
CA ILE A 26 5.54 12.56 0.91
C ILE A 26 4.91 12.78 2.29
N SER A 27 3.74 13.40 2.34
CA SER A 27 3.03 13.67 3.60
C SER A 27 2.71 12.41 4.37
N SER A 28 2.22 11.39 3.69
CA SER A 28 1.78 10.14 4.32
C SER A 28 2.97 9.35 4.88
N GLU A 29 4.08 9.30 4.16
CA GLU A 29 5.28 8.63 4.64
C GLU A 29 5.91 9.35 5.84
N LEU A 30 5.99 10.69 5.80
CA LEU A 30 6.46 11.48 6.95
C LEU A 30 5.67 11.17 8.22
N ILE A 31 4.34 11.08 8.13
CA ILE A 31 3.47 11.01 9.31
C ILE A 31 3.23 9.56 9.74
N PHE A 32 2.94 8.64 8.81
CA PHE A 32 2.40 7.35 9.16
C PHE A 32 3.42 6.21 9.22
N THR A 33 4.58 6.37 8.63
CA THR A 33 5.59 5.31 8.61
C THR A 33 6.13 4.98 9.99
N LEU A 34 6.43 6.00 10.80
CA LEU A 34 6.90 5.83 12.18
C LEU A 34 5.75 5.82 13.22
N MET A 35 4.48 5.84 12.78
CA MET A 35 3.32 5.81 13.69
C MET A 35 3.30 4.58 14.62
N PRO A 36 3.70 3.37 14.21
CA PRO A 36 3.75 2.23 15.14
C PRO A 36 4.67 2.49 16.34
N LEU A 37 5.82 3.11 16.11
CA LEU A 37 6.74 3.51 17.18
C LEU A 37 6.16 4.62 18.07
N PHE A 38 5.46 5.59 17.48
CA PHE A 38 4.77 6.62 18.24
C PHE A 38 3.69 6.02 19.16
N LEU A 39 2.88 5.09 18.63
CA LEU A 39 1.87 4.38 19.41
C LEU A 39 2.49 3.59 20.56
N ALA A 40 3.61 2.91 20.33
CA ALA A 40 4.29 2.09 21.33
C ALA A 40 5.05 2.94 22.36
N ASN A 41 5.95 3.82 21.91
CA ASN A 41 6.91 4.51 22.77
C ASN A 41 6.30 5.73 23.49
N VAL A 42 5.41 6.47 22.80
CA VAL A 42 4.86 7.71 23.35
C VAL A 42 3.49 7.51 23.99
N LEU A 43 2.60 6.75 23.32
CA LEU A 43 1.24 6.54 23.80
C LEU A 43 1.06 5.25 24.63
N GLY A 44 2.09 4.42 24.76
CA GLY A 44 2.05 3.18 25.53
C GLY A 44 1.01 2.17 25.02
N ALA A 45 0.68 2.22 23.72
CA ALA A 45 -0.31 1.33 23.14
C ALA A 45 0.22 -0.10 23.05
N SER A 46 -0.59 -1.08 23.44
CA SER A 46 -0.23 -2.48 23.31
C SER A 46 -0.11 -2.90 21.84
N THR A 47 0.63 -3.96 21.56
CA THR A 47 0.80 -4.49 20.19
C THR A 47 -0.52 -4.97 19.59
N VAL A 48 -1.48 -5.40 20.40
CA VAL A 48 -2.86 -5.71 19.96
C VAL A 48 -3.55 -4.45 19.43
N ILE A 49 -3.43 -3.32 20.13
CA ILE A 49 -3.99 -2.02 19.68
C ILE A 49 -3.31 -1.55 18.39
N ILE A 50 -1.98 -1.67 18.30
CA ILE A 50 -1.23 -1.32 17.09
C ILE A 50 -1.66 -2.19 15.91
N GLY A 51 -1.81 -3.50 16.11
CA GLY A 51 -2.32 -4.42 15.12
C GLY A 51 -3.75 -4.10 14.69
N PHE A 52 -4.61 -3.73 15.64
CA PHE A 52 -5.99 -3.32 15.37
C PHE A 52 -6.04 -2.05 14.51
N ILE A 53 -5.31 -0.99 14.88
CA ILE A 53 -5.25 0.27 14.13
C ILE A 53 -4.74 0.03 12.71
N SER A 54 -3.64 -0.71 12.55
CA SER A 54 -3.05 -1.02 11.25
C SER A 54 -3.97 -1.90 10.41
N GLY A 55 -4.51 -2.96 10.98
CA GLY A 55 -5.41 -3.88 10.29
C GLY A 55 -6.71 -3.20 9.82
N VAL A 56 -7.34 -2.37 10.67
CA VAL A 56 -8.52 -1.57 10.27
C VAL A 56 -8.16 -0.61 9.14
N ALA A 57 -7.01 0.06 9.24
CA ALA A 57 -6.55 1.01 8.24
C ALA A 57 -6.39 0.35 6.86
N ASP A 58 -5.64 -0.75 6.81
CA ASP A 58 -5.29 -1.41 5.55
C ASP A 58 -6.49 -2.14 4.93
N SER A 59 -7.33 -2.78 5.76
CA SER A 59 -8.60 -3.37 5.33
C SER A 59 -9.55 -2.33 4.75
N THR A 60 -9.69 -1.18 5.41
CA THR A 60 -10.58 -0.09 4.96
C THR A 60 -10.17 0.43 3.59
N ALA A 61 -8.88 0.71 3.38
CA ALA A 61 -8.39 1.20 2.09
C ALA A 61 -8.64 0.19 0.96
N SER A 62 -8.36 -1.10 1.22
CA SER A 62 -8.54 -2.17 0.24
C SER A 62 -10.00 -2.38 -0.14
N LEU A 63 -10.90 -2.43 0.85
CA LEU A 63 -12.34 -2.65 0.62
C LEU A 63 -12.99 -1.45 -0.09
N LEU A 64 -12.72 -0.23 0.38
CA LEU A 64 -13.30 0.97 -0.22
C LEU A 64 -12.82 1.21 -1.65
N ASN A 65 -11.59 0.82 -1.99
CA ASN A 65 -11.10 0.91 -3.36
C ASN A 65 -11.95 0.09 -4.34
N VAL A 66 -12.45 -1.08 -3.93
CA VAL A 66 -13.35 -1.92 -4.74
C VAL A 66 -14.68 -1.20 -5.03
N PHE A 67 -15.24 -0.54 -4.00
CA PHE A 67 -16.54 0.14 -4.13
C PHE A 67 -16.44 1.50 -4.81
N SER A 68 -15.33 2.23 -4.63
CA SER A 68 -15.17 3.60 -5.11
C SER A 68 -15.17 3.69 -6.64
N GLY A 69 -14.66 2.68 -7.33
CA GLY A 69 -14.70 2.59 -8.79
C GLY A 69 -16.13 2.54 -9.31
N TRP A 70 -16.95 1.62 -8.78
CA TRP A 70 -18.36 1.49 -9.15
C TRP A 70 -19.16 2.77 -8.86
N PHE A 71 -18.95 3.36 -7.68
CA PHE A 71 -19.62 4.59 -7.29
C PHE A 71 -19.23 5.78 -8.16
N SER A 72 -17.95 5.87 -8.52
CA SER A 72 -17.42 6.89 -9.43
C SER A 72 -18.04 6.83 -10.82
N ASP A 73 -18.18 5.62 -11.36
CA ASP A 73 -18.79 5.43 -12.68
C ASP A 73 -20.27 5.81 -12.70
N ARG A 74 -20.99 5.55 -11.60
CA ARG A 74 -22.40 5.89 -11.46
C ARG A 74 -22.64 7.40 -11.29
N LEU A 75 -21.78 8.09 -10.53
CA LEU A 75 -21.89 9.53 -10.29
C LEU A 75 -21.42 10.36 -11.49
N GLY A 76 -20.52 9.84 -12.31
CA GLY A 76 -19.94 10.56 -13.46
C GLY A 76 -19.09 11.79 -13.09
N LYS A 77 -18.81 12.01 -11.79
CA LYS A 77 -18.07 13.16 -11.24
C LYS A 77 -16.76 12.70 -10.59
N ARG A 78 -15.80 12.27 -11.41
CA ARG A 78 -14.55 11.67 -10.94
C ARG A 78 -13.65 12.65 -10.20
N LYS A 79 -13.58 13.90 -10.66
CA LYS A 79 -12.81 14.96 -9.98
C LYS A 79 -13.31 15.19 -8.56
N TYR A 80 -14.63 15.31 -8.39
CA TYR A 80 -15.21 15.57 -7.07
C TYR A 80 -14.89 14.47 -6.05
N LEU A 81 -15.06 13.20 -6.43
CA LEU A 81 -14.75 12.06 -5.56
C LEU A 81 -13.26 11.99 -5.21
N SER A 82 -12.39 12.19 -6.21
CA SER A 82 -10.95 12.25 -5.97
C SER A 82 -10.60 13.39 -5.00
N PHE A 83 -11.18 14.58 -5.20
CA PHE A 83 -10.95 15.73 -4.32
C PHE A 83 -11.38 15.45 -2.88
N VAL A 84 -12.59 14.92 -2.68
CA VAL A 84 -13.10 14.55 -1.35
C VAL A 84 -12.18 13.56 -0.66
N GLY A 85 -11.69 12.55 -1.39
CA GLY A 85 -10.74 11.57 -0.85
C GLY A 85 -9.40 12.20 -0.43
N TYR A 86 -8.82 13.08 -1.26
CA TYR A 86 -7.60 13.82 -0.91
C TYR A 86 -7.83 14.80 0.25
N ALA A 87 -8.96 15.52 0.25
CA ALA A 87 -9.31 16.45 1.32
C ALA A 87 -9.49 15.73 2.67
N LEU A 88 -10.22 14.61 2.69
CA LEU A 88 -10.41 13.82 3.91
C LEU A 88 -9.08 13.32 4.46
N SER A 89 -8.20 12.77 3.60
CA SER A 89 -6.87 12.33 4.01
C SER A 89 -6.00 13.49 4.52
N SER A 90 -5.96 14.63 3.83
CA SER A 90 -5.12 15.76 4.21
C SER A 90 -5.61 16.50 5.44
N LEU A 91 -6.94 16.73 5.55
CA LEU A 91 -7.53 17.49 6.65
C LEU A 91 -7.66 16.68 7.96
N SER A 92 -7.56 15.36 7.91
CA SER A 92 -7.50 14.54 9.12
C SER A 92 -6.15 14.62 9.83
N LYS A 93 -5.05 14.82 9.11
CA LYS A 93 -3.67 14.78 9.64
C LYS A 93 -3.36 15.85 10.71
N PRO A 94 -3.81 17.12 10.64
CA PRO A 94 -3.55 18.11 11.67
C PRO A 94 -4.02 17.70 13.06
N PHE A 95 -5.08 16.90 13.15
CA PHE A 95 -5.61 16.43 14.44
C PHE A 95 -4.66 15.49 15.18
N MET A 96 -3.64 14.94 14.51
CA MET A 96 -2.60 14.15 15.18
C MET A 96 -1.77 14.98 16.16
N LEU A 97 -1.67 16.31 15.97
CA LEU A 97 -0.93 17.21 16.88
C LEU A 97 -1.57 17.31 18.27
N ILE A 98 -2.87 17.05 18.38
CA ILE A 98 -3.65 17.16 19.62
C ILE A 98 -4.10 15.80 20.15
N ALA A 99 -3.74 14.72 19.47
CA ALA A 99 -4.13 13.36 19.85
C ALA A 99 -3.22 12.85 20.98
N GLY A 100 -3.71 12.84 22.21
CA GLY A 100 -2.98 12.38 23.40
C GLY A 100 -3.18 10.89 23.72
N THR A 101 -4.01 10.16 22.97
CA THR A 101 -4.28 8.73 23.15
C THR A 101 -4.42 8.02 21.82
N TRP A 102 -4.39 6.68 21.83
CA TRP A 102 -4.50 5.88 20.61
C TRP A 102 -5.87 5.97 19.89
N GLY A 103 -6.97 6.26 20.62
CA GLY A 103 -8.31 6.32 20.04
C GLY A 103 -8.45 7.40 18.95
N PRO A 104 -8.15 8.69 19.23
CA PRO A 104 -8.06 9.73 18.19
C PRO A 104 -7.13 9.38 17.04
N ILE A 105 -5.94 8.78 17.31
CA ILE A 105 -5.01 8.34 16.24
C ILE A 105 -5.69 7.31 15.32
N MET A 106 -6.40 6.35 15.90
CA MET A 106 -7.18 5.38 15.13
C MET A 106 -8.22 6.06 14.23
N ALA A 107 -9.00 7.02 14.76
CA ALA A 107 -10.00 7.74 14.00
C ALA A 107 -9.37 8.54 12.83
N ILE A 108 -8.25 9.22 13.08
CA ILE A 108 -7.51 9.97 12.07
C ILE A 108 -6.95 9.02 10.99
N ARG A 109 -6.35 7.90 11.39
CA ARG A 109 -5.82 6.90 10.47
C ARG A 109 -6.93 6.26 9.64
N PHE A 110 -8.07 5.97 10.25
CA PHE A 110 -9.26 5.48 9.55
C PHE A 110 -9.75 6.50 8.51
N ALA A 111 -9.89 7.79 8.88
CA ALA A 111 -10.29 8.85 7.95
C ALA A 111 -9.32 8.99 6.77
N ASP A 112 -8.01 8.93 7.03
CA ASP A 112 -6.98 8.92 5.98
C ASP A 112 -7.17 7.74 5.02
N ARG A 113 -7.40 6.53 5.54
CA ARG A 113 -7.60 5.32 4.73
C ARG A 113 -8.91 5.31 3.96
N VAL A 114 -9.98 5.84 4.55
CA VAL A 114 -11.24 6.12 3.83
C VAL A 114 -10.97 7.06 2.67
N GLY A 115 -10.26 8.18 2.90
CA GLY A 115 -9.87 9.11 1.85
C GLY A 115 -9.07 8.44 0.73
N LYS A 116 -8.08 7.58 1.07
CA LYS A 116 -7.30 6.81 0.10
C LYS A 116 -8.17 5.83 -0.70
N GLY A 117 -9.06 5.10 -0.04
CA GLY A 117 -9.97 4.16 -0.70
C GLY A 117 -10.94 4.84 -1.67
N ILE A 118 -11.48 5.99 -1.29
CA ILE A 118 -12.42 6.76 -2.13
C ILE A 118 -11.72 7.35 -3.37
N ARG A 119 -10.48 7.86 -3.23
CA ARG A 119 -9.82 8.61 -4.32
C ARG A 119 -9.14 7.74 -5.38
N THR A 120 -8.67 6.52 -5.03
CA THR A 120 -7.75 5.77 -5.88
C THR A 120 -8.36 5.42 -7.25
N ALA A 121 -9.51 4.76 -7.29
CA ALA A 121 -10.13 4.37 -8.55
C ALA A 121 -10.63 5.57 -9.39
N PRO A 122 -11.31 6.61 -8.80
CA PRO A 122 -11.67 7.80 -9.57
C PRO A 122 -10.48 8.57 -10.12
N ARG A 123 -9.37 8.66 -9.38
CA ARG A 123 -8.12 9.27 -9.83
C ARG A 123 -7.55 8.55 -11.05
N ASP A 124 -7.44 7.23 -10.97
CA ASP A 124 -6.90 6.43 -12.07
C ASP A 124 -7.78 6.55 -13.32
N ALA A 125 -9.09 6.62 -13.12
CA ALA A 125 -10.03 6.88 -14.19
C ALA A 125 -9.89 8.29 -14.80
N LEU A 126 -9.59 9.33 -13.99
CA LEU A 126 -9.28 10.67 -14.50
C LEU A 126 -8.00 10.68 -15.34
N VAL A 127 -6.97 9.96 -14.96
CA VAL A 127 -5.74 9.80 -15.74
C VAL A 127 -6.06 9.15 -17.10
N ALA A 128 -6.85 8.07 -17.08
CA ALA A 128 -7.25 7.36 -18.30
C ALA A 128 -8.09 8.24 -19.26
N ASP A 129 -9.09 8.97 -18.72
CA ASP A 129 -9.98 9.83 -19.51
C ASP A 129 -9.29 11.09 -20.07
N SER A 130 -8.21 11.52 -19.42
CA SER A 130 -7.41 12.67 -19.86
C SER A 130 -6.36 12.31 -20.90
N THR A 131 -6.26 11.03 -21.27
CA THR A 131 -5.14 10.54 -22.09
C THR A 131 -5.64 9.69 -23.26
N ALA A 132 -5.09 9.94 -24.46
CA ALA A 132 -5.34 9.11 -25.62
C ALA A 132 -4.81 7.67 -25.40
N GLU A 133 -5.44 6.68 -26.03
CA GLU A 133 -5.12 5.25 -25.81
C GLU A 133 -3.67 4.91 -26.05
N GLU A 134 -3.09 5.50 -27.10
CA GLU A 134 -1.72 5.24 -27.56
C GLU A 134 -0.64 5.67 -26.54
N VAL A 135 -0.96 6.64 -25.67
CA VAL A 135 -0.02 7.21 -24.69
C VAL A 135 -0.42 6.96 -23.23
N ARG A 136 -1.47 6.15 -22.98
CA ARG A 136 -1.93 5.79 -21.62
C ARG A 136 -0.82 5.15 -20.78
N GLY A 137 -0.03 4.27 -21.37
CA GLY A 137 1.10 3.65 -20.69
C GLY A 137 2.09 4.67 -20.12
N ARG A 138 2.40 5.73 -20.91
CA ARG A 138 3.26 6.83 -20.46
C ARG A 138 2.63 7.65 -19.33
N ALA A 139 1.32 7.90 -19.41
CA ALA A 139 0.59 8.65 -18.37
C ALA A 139 0.56 7.91 -17.04
N PHE A 140 0.22 6.61 -17.04
CA PHE A 140 0.25 5.79 -15.83
C PHE A 140 1.66 5.55 -15.32
N GLY A 141 2.65 5.38 -16.20
CA GLY A 141 4.06 5.28 -15.84
C GLY A 141 4.56 6.53 -15.12
N PHE A 142 4.24 7.72 -15.65
CA PHE A 142 4.55 8.98 -14.98
C PHE A 142 3.87 9.07 -13.60
N HIS A 143 2.57 8.78 -13.54
CA HIS A 143 1.83 8.82 -12.27
C HIS A 143 2.45 7.86 -11.24
N ARG A 144 2.81 6.63 -11.63
CA ARG A 144 3.45 5.67 -10.74
C ARG A 144 4.84 6.13 -10.28
N ALA A 145 5.61 6.74 -11.18
CA ALA A 145 6.90 7.32 -10.82
C ALA A 145 6.77 8.45 -9.79
N MET A 146 5.72 9.28 -9.91
CA MET A 146 5.40 10.32 -8.93
C MET A 146 5.01 9.72 -7.57
N ASP A 147 4.14 8.70 -7.53
CA ASP A 147 3.77 7.97 -6.30
C ASP A 147 5.03 7.42 -5.60
N THR A 148 5.83 6.64 -6.32
CA THR A 148 7.04 6.00 -5.77
C THR A 148 8.09 7.03 -5.35
N GLY A 149 8.28 8.07 -6.17
CA GLY A 149 9.19 9.17 -5.85
C GLY A 149 8.76 9.96 -4.60
N GLY A 150 7.45 10.18 -4.46
CA GLY A 150 6.87 10.81 -3.27
C GLY A 150 7.11 9.99 -2.01
N ALA A 151 6.85 8.68 -2.08
CA ALA A 151 7.10 7.78 -0.96
C ALA A 151 8.59 7.75 -0.56
N ALA A 152 9.49 7.63 -1.53
CA ALA A 152 10.94 7.63 -1.27
C ALA A 152 11.42 8.94 -0.63
N LEU A 153 10.97 10.09 -1.15
CA LEU A 153 11.33 11.39 -0.58
C LEU A 153 10.71 11.59 0.82
N GLY A 154 9.49 11.13 1.05
CA GLY A 154 8.85 11.19 2.37
C GLY A 154 9.63 10.40 3.42
N LEU A 155 10.09 9.19 3.09
CA LEU A 155 10.92 8.38 3.98
C LEU A 155 12.29 9.00 4.23
N LEU A 156 12.94 9.52 3.19
CA LEU A 156 14.20 10.25 3.33
C LEU A 156 14.04 11.48 4.22
N ALA A 157 12.97 12.26 4.02
CA ALA A 157 12.67 13.40 4.86
C ALA A 157 12.40 12.98 6.31
N ALA A 158 11.72 11.87 6.55
CA ALA A 158 11.50 11.32 7.89
C ALA A 158 12.85 10.97 8.56
N ALA A 159 13.74 10.27 7.86
CA ALA A 159 15.07 9.95 8.37
C ALA A 159 15.90 11.22 8.69
N VAL A 160 15.83 12.25 7.84
CA VAL A 160 16.51 13.53 8.06
C VAL A 160 15.95 14.23 9.30
N VAL A 161 14.61 14.27 9.48
CA VAL A 161 13.99 14.86 10.68
C VAL A 161 14.43 14.13 11.94
N VAL A 162 14.40 12.78 11.93
CA VAL A 162 14.85 11.98 13.06
C VAL A 162 16.31 12.26 13.38
N TYR A 163 17.18 12.33 12.38
CA TYR A 163 18.60 12.62 12.57
C TYR A 163 18.85 13.97 13.27
N PHE A 164 18.17 15.03 12.82
CA PHE A 164 18.42 16.39 13.35
C PHE A 164 17.68 16.66 14.67
N VAL A 165 16.53 16.02 14.92
CA VAL A 165 15.73 16.31 16.10
C VAL A 165 16.09 15.41 17.31
N GLN A 166 16.31 14.11 17.09
CA GLN A 166 16.62 13.21 18.20
C GLN A 166 17.91 12.39 18.06
N GLY A 167 18.50 12.32 16.84
CA GLY A 167 19.69 11.51 16.60
C GLY A 167 19.44 10.00 16.80
N SER A 168 20.46 9.31 17.32
CA SER A 168 20.46 7.85 17.54
C SER A 168 19.88 7.50 18.91
N VAL A 169 18.58 7.66 19.08
CA VAL A 169 17.84 7.29 20.29
C VAL A 169 16.91 6.11 19.99
N LEU A 170 16.87 5.13 20.89
CA LEU A 170 16.12 3.89 20.69
C LEU A 170 14.62 4.15 20.56
N ASP A 171 14.05 4.96 21.45
CA ASP A 171 12.62 5.22 21.49
C ASP A 171 12.28 6.50 20.74
N LEU A 172 11.23 6.46 19.93
CA LEU A 172 10.72 7.64 19.24
C LEU A 172 10.19 8.65 20.25
N GLN A 173 10.71 9.88 20.19
CA GLN A 173 10.31 10.96 21.06
C GLN A 173 9.10 11.72 20.54
N PHE A 174 8.30 12.29 21.44
CA PHE A 174 7.10 13.08 21.11
C PHE A 174 7.44 14.26 20.20
N ASP A 175 8.50 15.01 20.51
CA ASP A 175 8.89 16.19 19.73
C ASP A 175 9.31 15.82 18.30
N THR A 176 10.02 14.70 18.13
CA THR A 176 10.39 14.21 16.80
C THR A 176 9.15 13.90 15.98
N TYR A 177 8.18 13.18 16.57
CA TYR A 177 6.96 12.85 15.85
C TYR A 177 6.11 14.09 15.55
N ARG A 178 6.07 15.07 16.46
CA ARG A 178 5.44 16.37 16.23
C ARG A 178 6.03 17.09 15.03
N TRP A 179 7.36 17.11 14.87
CA TRP A 179 8.00 17.68 13.70
C TRP A 179 7.68 16.93 12.41
N LEU A 180 7.62 15.60 12.46
CA LEU A 180 7.19 14.79 11.31
C LEU A 180 5.78 15.17 10.86
N ILE A 181 4.85 15.37 11.80
CA ILE A 181 3.49 15.82 11.49
C ILE A 181 3.52 17.23 10.87
N ILE A 182 4.16 18.21 11.53
CA ILE A 182 4.16 19.61 11.08
C ILE A 182 4.74 19.72 9.65
N LEU A 183 5.87 19.07 9.39
CA LEU A 183 6.49 19.07 8.08
C LEU A 183 5.66 18.30 7.06
N GLY A 184 5.00 17.21 7.48
CA GLY A 184 4.11 16.44 6.62
C GLY A 184 2.81 17.17 6.23
N LEU A 185 2.36 18.16 7.03
CA LEU A 185 1.20 18.97 6.69
C LEU A 185 1.47 19.88 5.49
N ILE A 186 2.70 20.33 5.28
CA ILE A 186 3.05 21.22 4.17
C ILE A 186 2.70 20.55 2.81
N PRO A 187 3.27 19.38 2.47
CA PRO A 187 2.92 18.73 1.21
C PRO A 187 1.45 18.28 1.16
N ALA A 188 0.80 17.95 2.29
CA ALA A 188 -0.62 17.62 2.30
C ALA A 188 -1.49 18.80 1.84
N LEU A 189 -1.23 20.00 2.33
CA LEU A 189 -1.97 21.20 1.96
C LEU A 189 -1.63 21.65 0.52
N LEU A 190 -0.36 21.55 0.12
CA LEU A 190 0.04 21.81 -1.26
C LEU A 190 -0.63 20.85 -2.25
N ALA A 191 -0.83 19.60 -1.88
CA ALA A 191 -1.56 18.64 -2.71
C ALA A 191 -3.00 19.10 -2.97
N LEU A 192 -3.72 19.59 -1.95
CA LEU A 192 -5.08 20.15 -2.12
C LEU A 192 -5.07 21.41 -2.99
N PHE A 193 -4.07 22.28 -2.82
CA PHE A 193 -3.91 23.47 -3.66
C PHE A 193 -3.71 23.09 -5.14
N PHE A 194 -2.78 22.17 -5.44
CA PHE A 194 -2.55 21.75 -6.82
C PHE A 194 -3.73 20.97 -7.43
N PHE A 195 -4.56 20.33 -6.62
CA PHE A 195 -5.76 19.66 -7.11
C PHE A 195 -6.77 20.63 -7.76
N ILE A 196 -6.76 21.90 -7.40
CA ILE A 196 -7.63 22.93 -8.00
C ILE A 196 -7.42 23.00 -9.52
N PHE A 197 -6.20 22.76 -10.00
CA PHE A 197 -5.85 22.80 -11.42
C PHE A 197 -6.30 21.57 -12.21
N VAL A 198 -6.71 20.49 -11.56
CA VAL A 198 -7.31 19.30 -12.21
C VAL A 198 -8.69 19.68 -12.74
N GLN A 199 -9.02 19.26 -13.95
CA GLN A 199 -10.33 19.49 -14.57
C GLN A 199 -11.07 18.17 -14.77
N GLU A 200 -12.40 18.21 -14.68
CA GLU A 200 -13.24 17.07 -15.10
C GLU A 200 -13.16 16.94 -16.62
N PRO A 201 -12.70 15.81 -17.17
CA PRO A 201 -12.68 15.59 -18.60
C PRO A 201 -14.11 15.58 -19.14
N GLN A 202 -14.35 16.19 -20.31
CA GLN A 202 -15.61 16.03 -20.98
C GLN A 202 -15.71 14.56 -21.45
N ARG A 203 -16.56 13.80 -20.79
CA ARG A 203 -16.87 12.44 -21.20
C ARG A 203 -17.57 12.54 -22.55
N GLN A 204 -16.92 12.14 -23.63
CA GLN A 204 -17.65 11.73 -24.81
C GLN A 204 -18.48 10.54 -24.34
N LEU A 205 -19.79 10.77 -24.17
CA LEU A 205 -20.75 9.68 -24.04
C LEU A 205 -20.68 8.91 -25.37
N THR A 206 -19.67 8.09 -25.55
CA THR A 206 -19.80 6.97 -26.44
C THR A 206 -20.98 6.20 -25.87
N ASN A 207 -22.08 6.20 -26.59
CA ASN A 207 -23.23 5.33 -26.37
C ASN A 207 -22.77 3.87 -26.50
N ALA A 208 -21.93 3.43 -25.59
CA ALA A 208 -21.87 2.04 -25.20
C ALA A 208 -23.20 1.84 -24.48
N THR A 209 -24.26 1.67 -25.27
CA THR A 209 -25.44 0.95 -24.84
C THR A 209 -24.88 -0.32 -24.19
N SER A 210 -24.80 -0.27 -22.86
CA SER A 210 -24.86 -1.49 -22.08
C SER A 210 -26.20 -2.10 -22.49
N THR A 211 -26.17 -2.93 -23.52
CA THR A 211 -27.21 -3.88 -23.78
C THR A 211 -27.34 -4.65 -22.47
N GLY A 212 -28.31 -4.21 -21.67
CA GLY A 212 -28.71 -4.82 -20.40
C GLY A 212 -29.40 -6.16 -20.66
N GLY A 213 -28.70 -7.05 -21.32
CA GLY A 213 -28.93 -8.48 -21.14
C GLY A 213 -28.28 -8.84 -19.82
N ALA A 214 -28.99 -9.55 -18.98
CA ALA A 214 -28.42 -10.31 -17.88
C ALA A 214 -27.46 -11.36 -18.49
N ALA A 215 -26.31 -10.88 -19.01
CA ALA A 215 -25.25 -11.75 -19.47
C ALA A 215 -24.87 -12.58 -18.24
N GLN A 216 -25.11 -13.88 -18.32
CA GLN A 216 -24.68 -14.85 -17.32
C GLN A 216 -23.23 -14.51 -16.99
N ARG A 217 -22.99 -14.05 -15.76
CA ARG A 217 -21.65 -13.72 -15.32
C ARG A 217 -20.79 -14.95 -15.55
N PRO A 218 -19.74 -14.89 -16.37
CA PRO A 218 -18.95 -16.07 -16.69
C PRO A 218 -18.48 -16.71 -15.39
N ALA A 219 -18.71 -18.03 -15.27
CA ALA A 219 -18.32 -18.77 -14.08
C ALA A 219 -16.81 -18.63 -13.88
N LEU A 220 -16.38 -18.19 -12.72
CA LEU A 220 -14.96 -18.01 -12.41
C LEU A 220 -14.26 -19.38 -12.38
N PRO A 221 -13.13 -19.53 -13.08
CA PRO A 221 -12.40 -20.78 -13.18
C PRO A 221 -12.00 -21.34 -11.81
N GLY A 222 -11.98 -22.68 -11.68
CA GLY A 222 -11.56 -23.33 -10.44
C GLY A 222 -10.16 -22.91 -9.96
N LYS A 223 -9.19 -22.77 -10.88
CA LYS A 223 -7.84 -22.29 -10.58
C LYS A 223 -7.84 -20.89 -9.93
N PHE A 224 -8.75 -20.00 -10.34
CA PHE A 224 -8.86 -18.67 -9.72
C PHE A 224 -9.41 -18.76 -8.28
N LYS A 225 -10.39 -19.63 -8.02
CA LYS A 225 -10.90 -19.86 -6.65
C LYS A 225 -9.81 -20.40 -5.73
N ILE A 226 -8.98 -21.33 -6.24
CA ILE A 226 -7.81 -21.84 -5.51
C ILE A 226 -6.82 -20.70 -5.23
N LEU A 227 -6.53 -19.84 -6.21
CA LEU A 227 -5.68 -18.67 -5.99
C LEU A 227 -6.22 -17.79 -4.87
N LEU A 228 -7.53 -17.51 -4.83
CA LEU A 228 -8.14 -16.72 -3.74
C LEU A 228 -7.95 -17.37 -2.37
N ALA A 229 -8.12 -18.69 -2.26
CA ALA A 229 -7.89 -19.42 -1.01
C ALA A 229 -6.39 -19.35 -0.57
N LEU A 230 -5.47 -19.49 -1.52
CA LEU A 230 -4.04 -19.35 -1.24
C LEU A 230 -3.65 -17.91 -0.86
N MET A 231 -4.27 -16.91 -1.49
CA MET A 231 -4.09 -15.51 -1.12
C MET A 231 -4.65 -15.20 0.27
N PHE A 232 -5.81 -15.77 0.63
CA PHE A 232 -6.34 -15.68 1.99
C PHE A 232 -5.33 -16.24 3.00
N LEU A 233 -4.82 -17.45 2.76
CA LEU A 233 -3.87 -18.12 3.64
C LEU A 233 -2.55 -17.33 3.77
N PHE A 234 -2.00 -16.87 2.64
CA PHE A 234 -0.79 -16.05 2.63
C PHE A 234 -0.99 -14.72 3.35
N THR A 235 -2.08 -14.01 3.07
CA THR A 235 -2.36 -12.70 3.68
C THR A 235 -2.64 -12.84 5.18
N LEU A 236 -3.20 -13.96 5.64
CA LEU A 236 -3.40 -14.21 7.07
C LEU A 236 -2.06 -14.31 7.82
N GLY A 237 -1.01 -14.80 7.16
CA GLY A 237 0.36 -14.79 7.67
C GLY A 237 1.11 -13.48 7.44
N ASN A 238 0.63 -12.64 6.53
CA ASN A 238 1.24 -11.37 6.18
C ASN A 238 0.56 -10.22 6.94
N SER A 239 0.92 -10.07 8.22
CA SER A 239 0.45 -8.97 9.07
C SER A 239 1.00 -7.61 8.62
N SER A 240 0.49 -6.53 9.22
CA SER A 240 0.99 -5.18 8.95
C SER A 240 2.50 -5.05 9.15
N ASP A 241 3.17 -4.28 8.28
CA ASP A 241 4.60 -3.93 8.36
C ASP A 241 4.96 -3.22 9.70
N ALA A 242 3.94 -2.75 10.43
CA ALA A 242 4.11 -2.21 11.78
C ALA A 242 4.86 -3.18 12.72
N PHE A 243 4.62 -4.50 12.60
CA PHE A 243 5.31 -5.51 13.43
C PHE A 243 6.77 -5.70 13.05
N LEU A 244 7.13 -5.52 11.78
CA LEU A 244 8.53 -5.53 11.32
C LEU A 244 9.29 -4.33 11.91
N ILE A 245 8.68 -3.15 11.92
CA ILE A 245 9.22 -1.93 12.53
C ILE A 245 9.42 -2.12 14.04
N LEU A 246 8.39 -2.62 14.74
CA LEU A 246 8.47 -2.90 16.17
C LEU A 246 9.53 -3.98 16.49
N ARG A 247 9.68 -5.01 15.64
CA ARG A 247 10.70 -6.04 15.81
C ARG A 247 12.12 -5.49 15.65
N ALA A 248 12.32 -4.61 14.67
CA ALA A 248 13.60 -3.93 14.48
C ALA A 248 14.00 -3.14 15.73
N GLN A 249 13.08 -2.38 16.32
CA GLN A 249 13.32 -1.67 17.59
C GLN A 249 13.53 -2.63 18.76
N ASN A 250 12.72 -3.68 18.88
CA ASN A 250 12.84 -4.69 19.93
C ASN A 250 14.21 -5.39 19.95
N LEU A 251 14.89 -5.47 18.80
CA LEU A 251 16.24 -6.01 18.65
C LEU A 251 17.34 -4.95 18.80
N GLY A 252 17.01 -3.73 19.23
CA GLY A 252 17.97 -2.67 19.56
C GLY A 252 18.33 -1.73 18.42
N ASN A 253 17.64 -1.77 17.30
CA ASN A 253 17.80 -0.74 16.26
C ASN A 253 17.10 0.55 16.69
N ASP A 254 17.82 1.67 16.66
CA ASP A 254 17.25 2.99 16.94
C ASP A 254 16.32 3.47 15.82
N VAL A 255 15.57 4.54 16.08
CA VAL A 255 14.58 5.08 15.15
C VAL A 255 15.21 5.53 13.83
N LEU A 256 16.43 6.09 13.87
CA LEU A 256 17.14 6.52 12.66
C LEU A 256 17.53 5.31 11.78
N MET A 257 18.07 4.25 12.40
CA MET A 257 18.38 3.01 11.69
C MET A 257 17.13 2.41 11.04
N ILE A 258 16.00 2.37 11.77
CA ILE A 258 14.72 1.88 11.24
C ILE A 258 14.26 2.74 10.04
N ALA A 259 14.35 4.07 10.13
CA ALA A 259 13.98 4.95 9.03
C ALA A 259 14.85 4.69 7.78
N ILE A 260 16.17 4.48 7.95
CA ILE A 260 17.08 4.15 6.84
C ILE A 260 16.79 2.76 6.27
N MET A 261 16.46 1.76 7.09
CA MET A 261 16.04 0.42 6.64
C MET A 261 14.80 0.50 5.74
N LEU A 262 13.83 1.36 6.07
CA LEU A 262 12.63 1.57 5.27
C LEU A 262 12.94 2.23 3.92
N VAL A 263 13.89 3.18 3.89
CA VAL A 263 14.42 3.73 2.63
C VAL A 263 15.05 2.62 1.79
N MET A 264 15.92 1.80 2.39
CA MET A 264 16.59 0.68 1.71
C MET A 264 15.56 -0.33 1.18
N PHE A 265 14.55 -0.70 1.97
CA PHE A 265 13.44 -1.55 1.54
C PHE A 265 12.79 -1.03 0.25
N ASN A 266 12.42 0.27 0.24
CA ASN A 266 11.77 0.87 -0.92
C ASN A 266 12.68 0.94 -2.15
N LEU A 267 13.98 1.19 -1.97
CA LEU A 267 14.96 1.17 -3.06
C LEU A 267 15.08 -0.23 -3.66
N VAL A 268 15.22 -1.26 -2.84
CA VAL A 268 15.28 -2.66 -3.29
C VAL A 268 13.98 -3.04 -4.00
N TYR A 269 12.82 -2.72 -3.42
CA TYR A 269 11.52 -2.96 -4.04
C TYR A 269 11.43 -2.31 -5.42
N ALA A 270 11.76 -1.04 -5.55
CA ALA A 270 11.72 -0.31 -6.82
C ALA A 270 12.68 -0.90 -7.86
N LEU A 271 13.91 -1.25 -7.44
CA LEU A 271 14.94 -1.81 -8.32
C LEU A 271 14.52 -3.16 -8.93
N PHE A 272 13.88 -4.01 -8.14
CA PHE A 272 13.53 -5.37 -8.56
C PHE A 272 12.12 -5.50 -9.16
N SER A 273 11.22 -4.54 -9.00
CA SER A 273 9.83 -4.63 -9.51
C SER A 273 9.76 -4.82 -11.03
N THR A 274 10.49 -4.01 -11.81
CA THR A 274 10.49 -4.11 -13.28
C THR A 274 11.20 -5.38 -13.79
N PRO A 275 12.42 -5.72 -13.32
CA PRO A 275 13.06 -6.97 -13.68
C PRO A 275 12.21 -8.20 -13.37
N ALA A 276 11.54 -8.22 -12.21
CA ALA A 276 10.67 -9.32 -11.82
C ALA A 276 9.49 -9.52 -12.80
N GLY A 277 8.89 -8.43 -13.27
CA GLY A 277 7.86 -8.47 -14.31
C GLY A 277 8.38 -9.13 -15.58
N ILE A 278 9.53 -8.69 -16.10
CA ILE A 278 10.15 -9.23 -17.31
C ILE A 278 10.51 -10.72 -17.13
N VAL A 279 11.06 -11.09 -15.99
CA VAL A 279 11.40 -12.48 -15.66
C VAL A 279 10.13 -13.34 -15.56
N SER A 280 9.04 -12.79 -15.02
CA SER A 280 7.77 -13.50 -14.88
C SER A 280 7.12 -13.83 -16.22
N ASP A 281 7.30 -12.98 -17.23
CA ASP A 281 6.80 -13.23 -18.59
C ASP A 281 7.57 -14.39 -19.27
N LYS A 282 8.86 -14.60 -18.92
CA LYS A 282 9.70 -15.68 -19.47
C LYS A 282 9.59 -17.00 -18.71
N LEU A 283 9.70 -16.95 -17.38
CA LEU A 283 9.71 -18.14 -16.52
C LEU A 283 8.31 -18.59 -16.07
N GLY A 284 7.30 -17.76 -16.33
CA GLY A 284 5.91 -17.96 -15.89
C GLY A 284 5.64 -17.32 -14.53
N ARG A 285 4.51 -16.64 -14.43
CA ARG A 285 4.13 -15.80 -13.26
C ARG A 285 4.05 -16.59 -11.96
N ARG A 286 3.51 -17.82 -12.03
CA ARG A 286 3.45 -18.72 -10.88
C ARG A 286 4.82 -18.97 -10.25
N ASN A 287 5.85 -19.25 -11.05
CA ASN A 287 7.18 -19.58 -10.54
C ASN A 287 7.82 -18.40 -9.83
N VAL A 288 7.65 -17.18 -10.35
CA VAL A 288 8.17 -15.97 -9.71
C VAL A 288 7.46 -15.70 -8.39
N ILE A 289 6.13 -15.91 -8.32
CA ILE A 289 5.37 -15.79 -7.06
C ILE A 289 5.83 -16.82 -6.04
N VAL A 290 6.06 -18.08 -6.45
CA VAL A 290 6.57 -19.14 -5.57
C VAL A 290 7.93 -18.76 -4.99
N VAL A 291 8.83 -18.23 -5.80
CA VAL A 291 10.13 -17.72 -5.32
C VAL A 291 9.94 -16.53 -4.37
N GLY A 292 9.07 -15.59 -4.71
CA GLY A 292 8.75 -14.46 -3.84
C GLY A 292 8.21 -14.93 -2.47
N TRP A 293 7.27 -15.87 -2.44
CA TRP A 293 6.73 -16.41 -1.19
C TRP A 293 7.74 -17.25 -0.41
N ALA A 294 8.67 -17.94 -1.08
CA ALA A 294 9.79 -18.61 -0.43
C ALA A 294 10.71 -17.60 0.27
N ILE A 295 11.07 -16.51 -0.42
CA ILE A 295 11.87 -15.43 0.17
C ILE A 295 11.12 -14.82 1.36
N TYR A 296 9.82 -14.52 1.24
CA TYR A 296 9.01 -14.03 2.35
C TYR A 296 9.05 -14.96 3.56
N ALA A 297 8.83 -16.27 3.34
CA ALA A 297 8.86 -17.28 4.41
C ALA A 297 10.22 -17.31 5.14
N LEU A 298 11.32 -17.26 4.38
CA LEU A 298 12.68 -17.21 4.92
C LEU A 298 12.95 -15.91 5.68
N VAL A 299 12.49 -14.78 5.17
CA VAL A 299 12.61 -13.47 5.83
C VAL A 299 11.85 -13.46 7.15
N TYR A 300 10.60 -13.92 7.17
CA TYR A 300 9.83 -14.00 8.40
C TYR A 300 10.43 -14.99 9.40
N LEU A 301 10.93 -16.13 8.94
CA LEU A 301 11.69 -17.06 9.80
C LEU A 301 12.96 -16.38 10.35
N GLY A 302 13.66 -15.61 9.52
CA GLY A 302 14.80 -14.81 9.92
C GLY A 302 14.44 -13.80 11.01
N PHE A 303 13.36 -13.03 10.86
CA PHE A 303 12.86 -12.12 11.91
C PHE A 303 12.51 -12.84 13.21
N ALA A 304 11.96 -14.07 13.12
CA ALA A 304 11.66 -14.88 14.30
C ALA A 304 12.92 -15.33 15.04
N LEU A 305 13.94 -15.75 14.32
CA LEU A 305 15.18 -16.33 14.86
C LEU A 305 16.25 -15.29 15.23
N SER A 306 16.14 -14.08 14.69
CA SER A 306 17.14 -13.02 14.90
C SER A 306 17.20 -12.56 16.35
N ASN A 307 18.42 -12.46 16.87
CA ASN A 307 18.75 -11.88 18.15
C ASN A 307 19.70 -10.68 18.03
N GLU A 308 20.26 -10.45 16.85
CA GLU A 308 21.25 -9.42 16.61
C GLU A 308 20.69 -8.27 15.75
N PRO A 309 20.91 -6.98 16.11
CA PRO A 309 20.36 -5.83 15.38
C PRO A 309 20.76 -5.78 13.90
N TRP A 310 22.00 -6.17 13.57
CA TRP A 310 22.52 -6.07 12.19
C TRP A 310 21.82 -7.02 11.20
N THR A 311 21.30 -8.16 11.68
CA THR A 311 20.59 -9.13 10.83
C THR A 311 19.34 -8.54 10.21
N ILE A 312 18.72 -7.60 10.91
CA ILE A 312 17.49 -6.92 10.50
C ILE A 312 17.71 -6.14 9.18
N TRP A 313 18.90 -5.58 8.96
CA TRP A 313 19.24 -4.89 7.71
C TRP A 313 19.12 -5.81 6.48
N LEU A 314 19.69 -6.99 6.58
CA LEU A 314 19.59 -7.99 5.51
C LEU A 314 18.14 -8.44 5.29
N LEU A 315 17.40 -8.68 6.38
CA LEU A 315 16.01 -9.12 6.29
C LEU A 315 15.11 -8.06 5.64
N TRP A 316 15.30 -6.76 5.94
CA TRP A 316 14.58 -5.67 5.27
C TRP A 316 14.93 -5.57 3.77
N ALA A 317 16.18 -5.78 3.39
CA ALA A 317 16.58 -5.82 1.98
C ALA A 317 15.89 -6.98 1.24
N PHE A 318 15.91 -8.20 1.80
CA PHE A 318 15.21 -9.34 1.22
C PHE A 318 13.69 -9.21 1.24
N TYR A 319 13.14 -8.49 2.21
CA TYR A 319 11.71 -8.15 2.25
C TYR A 319 11.34 -7.23 1.08
N GLY A 320 12.18 -6.24 0.75
CA GLY A 320 12.03 -5.42 -0.45
C GLY A 320 12.10 -6.25 -1.75
N LEU A 321 13.00 -7.23 -1.81
CA LEU A 321 13.07 -8.15 -2.94
C LEU A 321 11.79 -8.98 -3.10
N TYR A 322 11.23 -9.52 -2.00
CA TYR A 322 9.94 -10.22 -2.02
C TYR A 322 8.84 -9.34 -2.61
N TYR A 323 8.71 -8.09 -2.14
CA TYR A 323 7.70 -7.16 -2.67
C TYR A 323 7.89 -6.91 -4.17
N GLY A 324 9.13 -6.74 -4.64
CA GLY A 324 9.44 -6.58 -6.05
C GLY A 324 9.03 -7.78 -6.89
N LEU A 325 9.20 -9.01 -6.37
CA LEU A 325 8.84 -10.24 -7.06
C LEU A 325 7.34 -10.55 -7.04
N ALA A 326 6.63 -10.22 -5.95
CA ALA A 326 5.29 -10.74 -5.71
C ALA A 326 4.17 -9.76 -6.07
N ASP A 327 4.28 -8.45 -5.78
CA ASP A 327 3.16 -7.51 -5.86
C ASP A 327 2.61 -7.36 -7.29
N GLY A 328 3.43 -6.95 -8.25
CA GLY A 328 3.00 -6.74 -9.64
C GLY A 328 2.65 -8.06 -10.34
N VAL A 329 3.44 -9.11 -10.10
CA VAL A 329 3.27 -10.43 -10.74
C VAL A 329 2.01 -11.13 -10.26
N GLY A 330 1.60 -10.93 -8.99
CA GLY A 330 0.36 -11.46 -8.44
C GLY A 330 -0.87 -10.97 -9.19
N ARG A 331 -0.93 -9.66 -9.46
CA ARG A 331 -2.03 -9.04 -10.26
C ARG A 331 -2.03 -9.56 -11.70
N ALA A 332 -0.85 -9.73 -12.28
CA ALA A 332 -0.72 -10.29 -13.61
C ALA A 332 -1.23 -11.75 -13.69
N LEU A 333 -0.96 -12.58 -12.65
CA LEU A 333 -1.50 -13.94 -12.57
C LEU A 333 -3.03 -13.97 -12.51
N VAL A 334 -3.66 -13.05 -11.77
CA VAL A 334 -5.13 -12.90 -11.77
C VAL A 334 -5.65 -12.70 -13.18
N SER A 335 -5.02 -11.80 -13.97
CA SER A 335 -5.43 -11.52 -15.35
C SER A 335 -5.31 -12.72 -16.28
N ASP A 336 -4.34 -13.62 -16.02
CA ASP A 336 -4.13 -14.83 -16.84
C ASP A 336 -5.11 -15.95 -16.52
N LEU A 337 -5.60 -15.99 -15.29
CA LEU A 337 -6.49 -17.06 -14.82
C LEU A 337 -7.96 -16.83 -15.17
N VAL A 338 -8.34 -15.63 -15.62
CA VAL A 338 -9.75 -15.28 -15.87
C VAL A 338 -9.96 -14.71 -17.27
N PRO A 339 -11.12 -14.95 -17.93
CA PRO A 339 -11.48 -14.31 -19.18
C PRO A 339 -11.51 -12.78 -19.05
N GLY A 340 -11.23 -12.06 -20.16
CA GLY A 340 -11.18 -10.60 -20.19
C GLY A 340 -12.41 -9.91 -19.59
N GLU A 341 -13.60 -10.44 -19.85
CA GLU A 341 -14.90 -9.96 -19.39
C GLU A 341 -15.08 -10.09 -17.86
N ALA A 342 -14.40 -11.06 -17.23
CA ALA A 342 -14.48 -11.31 -15.78
C ALA A 342 -13.35 -10.64 -14.97
N ARG A 343 -12.37 -9.98 -15.62
CA ARG A 343 -11.20 -9.41 -14.94
C ARG A 343 -11.56 -8.40 -13.86
N GLY A 344 -12.51 -7.50 -14.11
CA GLY A 344 -12.95 -6.53 -13.13
C GLY A 344 -13.50 -7.19 -11.85
N THR A 345 -14.36 -8.19 -12.00
CA THR A 345 -14.89 -8.97 -10.89
C THR A 345 -13.79 -9.73 -10.16
N ALA A 346 -12.85 -10.33 -10.90
CA ALA A 346 -11.74 -11.09 -10.33
C ALA A 346 -10.80 -10.20 -9.51
N PHE A 347 -10.43 -9.01 -10.00
CA PHE A 347 -9.64 -8.05 -9.24
C PHE A 347 -10.40 -7.55 -8.00
N GLY A 348 -11.72 -7.32 -8.11
CA GLY A 348 -12.55 -6.98 -6.96
C GLY A 348 -12.54 -8.06 -5.90
N MET A 349 -12.69 -9.32 -6.27
CA MET A 349 -12.62 -10.45 -5.34
C MET A 349 -11.22 -10.64 -4.74
N TYR A 350 -10.17 -10.52 -5.55
CA TYR A 350 -8.78 -10.60 -5.09
C TYR A 350 -8.49 -9.53 -4.03
N ASN A 351 -8.77 -8.27 -4.33
CA ASN A 351 -8.57 -7.18 -3.39
C ASN A 351 -9.50 -7.29 -2.17
N GLY A 352 -10.72 -7.80 -2.36
CA GLY A 352 -11.67 -8.06 -1.28
C GLY A 352 -11.16 -9.10 -0.30
N VAL A 353 -10.64 -10.23 -0.79
CA VAL A 353 -10.04 -11.28 0.05
C VAL A 353 -8.84 -10.73 0.81
N VAL A 354 -7.92 -10.05 0.13
CA VAL A 354 -6.77 -9.42 0.80
C VAL A 354 -7.26 -8.43 1.86
N GLY A 355 -8.17 -7.51 1.50
CA GLY A 355 -8.67 -6.49 2.42
C GLY A 355 -9.36 -7.06 3.67
N ILE A 356 -10.22 -8.05 3.52
CA ILE A 356 -10.91 -8.69 4.66
C ILE A 356 -9.90 -9.41 5.57
N THR A 357 -8.83 -9.98 5.00
CA THR A 357 -7.88 -10.79 5.75
C THR A 357 -6.85 -9.96 6.54
N LEU A 358 -6.54 -8.73 6.10
CA LEU A 358 -5.53 -7.87 6.75
C LEU A 358 -5.85 -7.54 8.21
N LEU A 359 -7.13 -7.33 8.54
CA LEU A 359 -7.53 -7.06 9.92
C LEU A 359 -7.30 -8.26 10.84
N PRO A 360 -7.85 -9.47 10.58
CA PRO A 360 -7.57 -10.63 11.41
C PRO A 360 -6.07 -10.99 11.44
N ALA A 361 -5.34 -10.84 10.34
CA ALA A 361 -3.89 -11.06 10.29
C ALA A 361 -3.14 -10.18 11.32
N SER A 362 -3.45 -8.88 11.31
CA SER A 362 -2.80 -7.92 12.22
C SER A 362 -3.23 -8.08 13.67
N LEU A 363 -4.49 -8.48 13.92
CA LEU A 363 -4.97 -8.80 15.27
C LEU A 363 -4.28 -10.06 15.83
N ILE A 364 -4.17 -11.13 15.03
CA ILE A 364 -3.46 -12.36 15.41
C ILE A 364 -1.99 -12.05 15.70
N ALA A 365 -1.34 -11.27 14.84
CA ALA A 365 0.06 -10.90 15.07
C ALA A 365 0.25 -10.11 16.37
N GLY A 366 -0.62 -9.13 16.64
CA GLY A 366 -0.57 -8.36 17.89
C GLY A 366 -0.81 -9.22 19.13
N TRP A 367 -1.76 -10.14 19.05
CA TRP A 367 -2.06 -11.08 20.12
C TRP A 367 -0.91 -12.07 20.36
N LEU A 368 -0.34 -12.65 19.31
CA LEU A 368 0.81 -13.55 19.40
C LEU A 368 2.02 -12.84 20.00
N TRP A 369 2.27 -11.60 19.59
CA TRP A 369 3.34 -10.78 20.14
C TRP A 369 3.19 -10.56 21.66
N GLN A 370 2.00 -10.19 22.08
CA GLN A 370 1.74 -9.84 23.48
C GLN A 370 1.61 -11.07 24.38
N SER A 371 0.97 -12.16 23.91
CA SER A 371 0.62 -13.31 24.70
C SER A 371 1.67 -14.43 24.70
N VAL A 372 2.53 -14.47 23.67
CA VAL A 372 3.56 -15.50 23.53
C VAL A 372 4.95 -14.86 23.62
N ASN A 373 5.40 -14.20 22.55
CA ASN A 373 6.64 -13.42 22.51
C ASN A 373 6.73 -12.62 21.18
N PRO A 374 7.68 -11.65 21.07
CA PRO A 374 7.87 -10.85 19.85
C PRO A 374 8.23 -11.64 18.58
N SER A 375 8.72 -12.88 18.69
CA SER A 375 9.05 -13.73 17.55
C SER A 375 7.85 -14.52 17.03
N ALA A 376 6.83 -14.77 17.85
CA ALA A 376 5.70 -15.65 17.55
C ALA A 376 4.92 -15.26 16.28
N PRO A 377 4.61 -13.96 16.00
CA PRO A 377 3.94 -13.56 14.76
C PRO A 377 4.72 -13.95 13.52
N PHE A 378 6.05 -13.90 13.57
CA PHE A 378 6.92 -14.19 12.46
C PHE A 378 7.02 -15.69 12.16
N TYR A 379 7.05 -16.55 13.19
CA TYR A 379 6.91 -18.01 13.01
C TYR A 379 5.58 -18.36 12.35
N PHE A 380 4.48 -17.76 12.84
CA PHE A 380 3.15 -17.95 12.29
C PHE A 380 3.08 -17.51 10.82
N GLY A 381 3.56 -16.32 10.50
CA GLY A 381 3.58 -15.79 9.13
C GLY A 381 4.43 -16.63 8.19
N SER A 382 5.62 -17.08 8.62
CA SER A 382 6.48 -17.97 7.85
C SER A 382 5.80 -19.30 7.55
N ALA A 383 5.17 -19.94 8.54
CA ALA A 383 4.46 -21.20 8.36
C ALA A 383 3.32 -21.10 7.35
N LEU A 384 2.48 -20.06 7.45
CA LEU A 384 1.39 -19.84 6.51
C LEU A 384 1.89 -19.52 5.09
N ALA A 385 3.00 -18.78 4.97
CA ALA A 385 3.61 -18.52 3.66
C ALA A 385 4.14 -19.79 3.01
N VAL A 386 4.78 -20.70 3.77
CA VAL A 386 5.19 -22.01 3.27
C VAL A 386 3.99 -22.85 2.81
N LEU A 387 2.91 -22.89 3.59
CA LEU A 387 1.69 -23.60 3.22
C LEU A 387 1.06 -23.03 1.95
N ALA A 388 0.97 -21.71 1.83
CA ALA A 388 0.46 -21.04 0.64
C ALA A 388 1.35 -21.32 -0.58
N MET A 389 2.68 -21.27 -0.42
CA MET A 389 3.65 -21.59 -1.45
C MET A 389 3.51 -23.04 -1.94
N LEU A 390 3.42 -24.00 -1.02
CA LEU A 390 3.20 -25.40 -1.36
C LEU A 390 1.87 -25.60 -2.10
N GLY A 391 0.80 -24.96 -1.63
CA GLY A 391 -0.49 -24.95 -2.30
C GLY A 391 -0.41 -24.38 -3.72
N MET A 392 0.35 -23.30 -3.93
CA MET A 392 0.61 -22.72 -5.26
C MET A 392 1.31 -23.73 -6.18
N VAL A 393 2.29 -24.45 -5.65
CA VAL A 393 3.04 -25.50 -6.41
C VAL A 393 2.15 -26.68 -6.76
N LEU A 394 1.29 -27.12 -5.86
CA LEU A 394 0.50 -28.34 -6.04
C LEU A 394 -0.74 -28.12 -6.91
N PHE A 395 -1.46 -27.02 -6.71
CA PHE A 395 -2.80 -26.82 -7.26
C PHE A 395 -2.88 -25.88 -8.46
N ILE A 396 -1.93 -24.95 -8.62
CA ILE A 396 -1.87 -24.05 -9.78
C ILE A 396 -0.77 -24.56 -10.73
N ARG A 397 -1.07 -25.67 -11.42
CA ARG A 397 -0.21 -26.19 -12.48
C ARG A 397 -0.36 -25.37 -13.76
N ARG A 398 0.73 -25.32 -14.59
CA ARG A 398 0.73 -24.68 -15.91
C ARG A 398 -0.38 -25.17 -16.81
#